data_f2e12863719e4955783073d177da5c48
#
_entry.id   f2e12863719e4955783073d177da5c48
#
_cell.length_a   1.000
_cell.length_b   1.000
_cell.length_c   1.000
_cell.angle_alpha   90.00
_cell.angle_beta   90.00
_cell.angle_gamma   90.00
#
_symmetry.space_group_name_H-M   'P 1'
#
loop_
_entity.id
_entity.type
_entity.pdbx_description
1 polymer ?
#
loop_
_entity_poly.entity_id
_entity_poly.type
_entity_poly.pdbx_seq_one_letter_code
_entity_poly.pdbx_strand_id
1 'polypeptide(L)'
;MPNPHPGRDYEVRCEAPEFTCVCPMTGQPDFATVTVTYVPGELIVELKSLKLYLWGYREEGAFHEDVTNRILDDLVACVGPRRMTLHTDWQVRGGIHTTVTAAYP
;
A
#
# COMPACT_ATOMS: atom_id res chain seq x y z
N MET A 1 -13.43 1.16 9.70
CA MET A 1 -14.17 2.35 10.17
C MET A 1 -15.28 2.65 9.19
N PRO A 2 -16.50 3.04 9.64
CA PRO A 2 -17.61 3.21 8.73
C PRO A 2 -17.38 4.34 7.72
N ASN A 3 -17.82 4.11 6.48
CA ASN A 3 -17.81 5.13 5.45
C ASN A 3 -18.96 6.11 5.72
N PRO A 4 -18.69 7.42 5.87
CA PRO A 4 -19.75 8.41 6.15
C PRO A 4 -20.69 8.68 4.97
N HIS A 5 -20.29 8.28 3.74
CA HIS A 5 -21.11 8.48 2.54
C HIS A 5 -21.13 7.22 1.66
N PRO A 6 -21.71 6.11 2.16
CA PRO A 6 -21.63 4.82 1.46
C PRO A 6 -22.38 4.78 0.12
N GLY A 7 -23.30 5.70 -0.10
CA GLY A 7 -24.05 5.78 -1.36
C GLY A 7 -23.36 6.59 -2.46
N ARG A 8 -22.19 7.13 -2.19
CA ARG A 8 -21.47 7.96 -3.15
C ARG A 8 -20.16 7.33 -3.55
N ASP A 9 -19.87 7.32 -4.84
CA ASP A 9 -18.56 6.94 -5.36
C ASP A 9 -17.64 8.15 -5.29
N TYR A 10 -16.75 8.16 -4.31
CA TYR A 10 -15.70 9.15 -4.21
C TYR A 10 -14.37 8.45 -4.02
N GLU A 11 -13.29 9.13 -4.37
CA GLU A 11 -11.96 8.55 -4.34
C GLU A 11 -11.19 9.08 -3.14
N VAL A 12 -10.55 8.17 -2.41
CA VAL A 12 -9.63 8.49 -1.32
C VAL A 12 -8.23 8.10 -1.77
N ARG A 13 -7.27 8.99 -1.54
CA ARG A 13 -5.86 8.73 -1.83
C ARG A 13 -5.03 8.98 -0.59
N CYS A 14 -4.27 7.96 -0.20
CA CYS A 14 -3.32 8.05 0.92
C CYS A 14 -1.92 7.80 0.38
N GLU A 15 -0.99 8.68 0.72
CA GLU A 15 0.40 8.57 0.28
C GLU A 15 1.31 8.46 1.48
N ALA A 16 2.11 7.40 1.52
CA ALA A 16 3.06 7.12 2.60
C ALA A 16 4.49 7.15 2.02
N PRO A 17 5.20 8.29 2.14
CA PRO A 17 6.50 8.45 1.48
C PRO A 17 7.67 7.79 2.22
N GLU A 18 7.45 7.24 3.42
CA GLU A 18 8.52 6.70 4.25
C GLU A 18 8.44 5.18 4.43
N PHE A 19 7.83 4.49 3.48
CA PHE A 19 7.72 3.03 3.57
C PHE A 19 9.10 2.38 3.47
N THR A 20 9.34 1.41 4.35
CA THR A 20 10.62 0.67 4.40
C THR A 20 10.34 -0.82 4.53
N CYS A 21 11.08 -1.61 3.77
CA CYS A 21 11.18 -3.05 3.96
C CYS A 21 12.64 -3.47 3.72
N VAL A 22 12.92 -4.76 3.78
CA VAL A 22 14.28 -5.28 3.64
C VAL A 22 14.40 -6.08 2.35
N CYS A 23 15.47 -5.87 1.60
CA CYS A 23 15.76 -6.71 0.43
C CYS A 23 16.07 -8.13 0.89
N PRO A 24 15.33 -9.15 0.41
CA PRO A 24 15.58 -10.54 0.85
C PRO A 24 16.94 -11.08 0.44
N MET A 25 17.55 -10.50 -0.61
CA MET A 25 18.83 -10.98 -1.14
C MET A 25 20.02 -10.39 -0.40
N THR A 26 19.95 -9.12 0.00
CA THR A 26 21.11 -8.41 0.57
C THR A 26 20.95 -8.03 2.03
N GLY A 27 19.73 -8.05 2.56
CA GLY A 27 19.43 -7.55 3.91
C GLY A 27 19.46 -6.03 4.04
N GLN A 28 19.64 -5.31 2.94
CA GLN A 28 19.65 -3.85 2.95
C GLN A 28 18.22 -3.30 2.97
N PRO A 29 18.01 -2.13 3.60
CA PRO A 29 16.70 -1.51 3.58
C PRO A 29 16.33 -0.98 2.20
N ASP A 30 15.08 -1.19 1.82
CA ASP A 30 14.47 -0.61 0.63
C ASP A 30 13.46 0.46 1.05
N PHE A 31 13.43 1.57 0.33
CA PHE A 31 12.56 2.71 0.63
C PHE A 31 11.61 2.97 -0.53
N ALA A 32 10.37 3.28 -0.20
CA ALA A 32 9.36 3.54 -1.21
C ALA A 32 8.34 4.57 -0.75
N THR A 33 7.68 5.21 -1.73
CA THR A 33 6.43 5.89 -1.51
C THR A 33 5.30 4.92 -1.86
N VAL A 34 4.46 4.62 -0.89
CA VAL A 34 3.27 3.77 -1.09
C VAL A 34 2.06 4.67 -1.24
N THR A 35 1.33 4.51 -2.35
CA THR A 35 0.11 5.26 -2.60
C THR A 35 -1.06 4.30 -2.73
N VAL A 36 -2.07 4.49 -1.88
CA VAL A 36 -3.33 3.76 -1.92
C VAL A 36 -4.38 4.70 -2.47
N THR A 37 -5.03 4.31 -3.56
CA THR A 37 -6.14 5.06 -4.14
C THR A 37 -7.34 4.13 -4.22
N TYR A 38 -8.47 4.51 -3.62
CA TYR A 38 -9.61 3.59 -3.59
C TYR A 38 -10.95 4.33 -3.56
N VAL A 39 -11.98 3.64 -3.99
CA VAL A 39 -13.38 4.06 -3.83
C VAL A 39 -13.97 3.17 -2.74
N PRO A 40 -14.32 3.75 -1.58
CA PRO A 40 -14.80 2.94 -0.46
C PRO A 40 -16.21 2.39 -0.70
N GLY A 41 -16.46 1.19 -0.15
CA GLY A 41 -17.79 0.63 0.00
C GLY A 41 -18.38 1.04 1.34
N GLU A 42 -18.62 0.05 2.22
CA GLU A 42 -19.18 0.30 3.55
C GLU A 42 -18.16 0.82 4.56
N LEU A 43 -16.87 0.59 4.30
CA LEU A 43 -15.79 0.92 5.23
C LEU A 43 -14.75 1.81 4.57
N ILE A 44 -14.10 2.64 5.38
CA ILE A 44 -12.91 3.39 4.99
C ILE A 44 -11.71 2.92 5.81
N VAL A 45 -10.52 3.13 5.26
CA VAL A 45 -9.26 2.81 5.94
C VAL A 45 -9.06 3.81 7.09
N GLU A 46 -8.76 3.28 8.27
CA GLU A 46 -8.41 4.11 9.42
C GLU A 46 -6.91 4.41 9.38
N LEU A 47 -6.54 5.69 9.37
CA LEU A 47 -5.18 6.11 9.05
C LEU A 47 -4.13 5.69 10.07
N LYS A 48 -4.47 5.66 11.36
CA LYS A 48 -3.54 5.21 12.38
C LYS A 48 -3.23 3.73 12.22
N SER A 49 -4.24 2.93 11.92
CA SER A 49 -4.08 1.49 11.67
C SER A 49 -3.24 1.25 10.42
N LEU A 50 -3.46 2.04 9.37
CA LEU A 50 -2.67 1.96 8.14
C LEU A 50 -1.21 2.27 8.42
N LYS A 51 -0.95 3.33 9.19
CA LYS A 51 0.42 3.69 9.59
C LYS A 51 1.12 2.54 10.29
N LEU A 52 0.46 1.93 11.28
CA LEU A 52 1.05 0.84 12.06
C LEU A 52 1.24 -0.42 11.21
N TYR A 53 0.29 -0.68 10.31
CA TYR A 53 0.40 -1.80 9.39
C TYR A 53 1.63 -1.66 8.47
N LEU A 54 1.80 -0.49 7.84
CA LEU A 54 2.95 -0.25 6.96
C LEU A 54 4.27 -0.25 7.74
N TRP A 55 4.26 0.27 8.96
CA TRP A 55 5.43 0.26 9.84
C TRP A 55 5.92 -1.16 10.12
N GLY A 56 5.01 -2.13 10.17
CA GLY A 56 5.34 -3.53 10.43
C GLY A 56 6.24 -4.18 9.39
N TYR A 57 6.40 -3.57 8.22
CA TYR A 57 7.26 -4.09 7.16
C TYR A 57 8.75 -3.71 7.32
N ARG A 58 9.10 -2.88 8.27
CA ARG A 58 10.45 -2.30 8.35
C ARG A 58 11.58 -3.32 8.41
N GLU A 59 11.36 -4.46 9.02
CA GLU A 59 12.35 -5.53 9.16
C GLU A 59 11.97 -6.78 8.38
N GLU A 60 10.91 -6.70 7.59
CA GLU A 60 10.43 -7.84 6.82
C GLU A 60 11.06 -7.88 5.44
N GLY A 61 11.66 -9.03 5.09
CA GLY A 61 12.22 -9.26 3.77
C GLY A 61 11.11 -9.46 2.74
N ALA A 62 11.08 -8.61 1.71
CA ALA A 62 10.07 -8.71 0.67
C ALA A 62 10.56 -8.09 -0.62
N PHE A 63 10.25 -8.75 -1.75
CA PHE A 63 10.47 -8.18 -3.07
C PHE A 63 9.41 -7.12 -3.35
N HIS A 64 9.76 -6.12 -4.18
CA HIS A 64 8.89 -5.00 -4.50
C HIS A 64 7.53 -5.45 -5.06
N GLU A 65 7.54 -6.41 -5.96
CA GLU A 65 6.34 -6.95 -6.59
C GLU A 65 5.46 -7.69 -5.58
N ASP A 66 6.06 -8.45 -4.69
CA ASP A 66 5.33 -9.22 -3.69
C ASP A 66 4.70 -8.32 -2.64
N VAL A 67 5.47 -7.39 -2.07
CA VAL A 67 4.94 -6.53 -1.01
C VAL A 67 3.81 -5.63 -1.51
N THR A 68 3.90 -5.14 -2.75
CA THR A 68 2.84 -4.32 -3.34
C THR A 68 1.54 -5.10 -3.43
N ASN A 69 1.60 -6.35 -3.90
CA ASN A 69 0.41 -7.19 -4.01
C ASN A 69 -0.13 -7.60 -2.64
N ARG A 70 0.74 -7.89 -1.68
CA ARG A 70 0.33 -8.24 -0.30
C ARG A 70 -0.42 -7.10 0.37
N ILE A 71 0.09 -5.88 0.24
CA ILE A 71 -0.57 -4.70 0.82
C ILE A 71 -1.95 -4.52 0.18
N LEU A 72 -2.06 -4.65 -1.13
CA LEU A 72 -3.35 -4.57 -1.81
C LEU A 72 -4.32 -5.62 -1.27
N ASP A 73 -3.90 -6.87 -1.20
CA ASP A 73 -4.76 -7.97 -0.73
C ASP A 73 -5.22 -7.76 0.71
N ASP A 74 -4.32 -7.33 1.59
CA ASP A 74 -4.65 -7.08 2.99
C ASP A 74 -5.66 -5.95 3.14
N LEU A 75 -5.48 -4.86 2.41
CA LEU A 75 -6.40 -3.72 2.48
C LEU A 75 -7.76 -4.05 1.88
N VAL A 76 -7.78 -4.79 0.78
CA VAL A 76 -9.04 -5.25 0.17
C VAL A 76 -9.80 -6.14 1.15
N ALA A 77 -9.13 -7.09 1.79
CA ALA A 77 -9.75 -7.96 2.78
C ALA A 77 -10.27 -7.17 3.99
N CYS A 78 -9.59 -6.10 4.36
CA CYS A 78 -9.92 -5.31 5.53
C CYS A 78 -11.13 -4.40 5.32
N VAL A 79 -11.22 -3.70 4.18
CA VAL A 79 -12.24 -2.66 3.98
C VAL A 79 -13.24 -2.95 2.86
N GLY A 80 -13.02 -3.96 2.04
CA GLY A 80 -13.94 -4.32 0.96
C GLY A 80 -14.27 -3.16 0.02
N PRO A 81 -13.28 -2.53 -0.60
CA PRO A 81 -13.52 -1.36 -1.45
C PRO A 81 -14.24 -1.76 -2.73
N ARG A 82 -14.86 -0.79 -3.40
CA ARG A 82 -15.42 -1.01 -4.73
C ARG A 82 -14.32 -1.18 -5.75
N ARG A 83 -13.24 -0.42 -5.61
CA ARG A 83 -12.00 -0.61 -6.35
C ARG A 83 -10.85 -0.02 -5.54
N MET A 84 -9.66 -0.51 -5.78
CA MET A 84 -8.46 -0.04 -5.10
C MET A 84 -7.26 -0.22 -6.01
N THR A 85 -6.38 0.76 -6.02
CA THR A 85 -5.08 0.68 -6.68
C THR A 85 -3.99 0.91 -5.65
N LEU A 86 -2.99 0.06 -5.67
CA LEU A 86 -1.81 0.17 -4.84
C LEU A 86 -0.60 0.41 -5.72
N HIS A 87 0.04 1.55 -5.51
CA HIS A 87 1.21 1.94 -6.28
C HIS A 87 2.39 2.12 -5.34
N THR A 88 3.53 1.52 -5.70
CA THR A 88 4.77 1.70 -4.96
C THR A 88 5.83 2.26 -5.88
N ASP A 89 6.45 3.34 -5.44
CA ASP A 89 7.52 4.03 -6.16
C ASP A 89 8.78 3.88 -5.33
N TRP A 90 9.71 3.08 -5.82
CA TRP A 90 10.89 2.68 -5.07
C TRP A 90 12.07 3.60 -5.34
N GLN A 91 12.83 3.90 -4.30
CA GLN A 91 14.05 4.66 -4.43
C GLN A 91 15.02 3.94 -5.37
N VAL A 92 15.69 4.71 -6.24
CA VAL A 92 16.64 4.17 -7.22
C VAL A 92 17.70 3.32 -6.54
N ARG A 93 17.96 2.15 -7.12
CA ARG A 93 18.93 1.21 -6.62
C ARG A 93 19.67 0.58 -7.79
N GLY A 94 21.00 0.63 -7.74
CA GLY A 94 21.82 0.12 -8.84
C GLY A 94 21.54 0.83 -10.16
N GLY A 95 21.11 2.08 -10.13
CA GLY A 95 20.76 2.85 -11.31
C GLY A 95 19.40 2.52 -11.91
N ILE A 96 18.62 1.63 -11.26
CA ILE A 96 17.29 1.23 -11.76
C ILE A 96 16.19 1.82 -10.88
N HIS A 97 15.24 2.51 -11.50
CA HIS A 97 14.05 3.02 -10.84
C HIS A 97 12.88 2.08 -11.12
N THR A 98 12.29 1.57 -10.07
CA THR A 98 11.19 0.59 -10.16
C THR A 98 9.91 1.15 -9.58
N THR A 99 8.80 0.97 -10.27
CA THR A 99 7.46 1.19 -9.73
C THR A 99 6.64 -0.07 -9.95
N VAL A 100 5.73 -0.34 -9.02
CA VAL A 100 4.80 -1.47 -9.13
C VAL A 100 3.39 -0.96 -8.89
N THR A 101 2.47 -1.36 -9.73
CA THR A 101 1.06 -0.97 -9.59
C THR A 101 0.20 -2.22 -9.65
N ALA A 102 -0.63 -2.43 -8.64
CA ALA A 102 -1.57 -3.53 -8.57
C ALA A 102 -2.97 -2.97 -8.30
N ALA A 103 -3.98 -3.57 -8.91
CA ALA A 103 -5.35 -3.06 -8.85
C ALA A 103 -6.35 -4.13 -8.47
N TYR A 104 -7.45 -3.69 -7.83
CA TYR A 104 -8.61 -4.51 -7.48
C TYR A 104 -9.89 -3.76 -7.89
N PRO A 105 -10.85 -4.37 -8.52
CA PRO A 105 -10.78 -5.65 -9.19
C PRO A 105 -9.84 -5.67 -10.38
#